data_74da8f01977d5640a6313233b9432f99
#
_entry.id   74da8f01977d5640a6313233b9432f99
#
_cell.length_a   1.000
_cell.length_b   1.000
_cell.length_c   1.000
_cell.angle_alpha   90.00
_cell.angle_beta   90.00
_cell.angle_gamma   90.00
#
_symmetry.space_group_name_H-M   'P 1'
#
loop_
_entity.id
_entity.type
_entity.pdbx_description
1 polymer ?
#
loop_
_entity_poly.entity_id
_entity_poly.type
_entity_poly.pdbx_seq_one_letter_code
_entity_poly.pdbx_strand_id
1 'polypeptide(L)'
;MECSTKFQFIEQLNKSKVGGNIVKRCEWCNLSEENKKYLLSDTKYWTVYLADEQDYIGRCIIVLKRHCGSLPELKDDEWMELFLLIKKYEKCIKTVFNAEHCNWSCLMNSFYKSPEPCPHIHIHVRPRYKNPVVINGNTYLDNNFGHHYSSGRTEQ
;
A
#
# COMPACT_ATOMS: atom_id res chain seq x y z
N MET A 1 0.02 27.01 -23.24
CA MET A 1 0.78 27.89 -22.31
C MET A 1 0.05 28.19 -21.01
N GLU A 2 -1.07 27.51 -20.69
CA GLU A 2 -1.87 27.74 -19.46
C GLU A 2 -1.65 26.74 -18.33
N CYS A 3 -0.83 25.71 -18.54
CA CYS A 3 -0.56 24.70 -17.50
C CYS A 3 0.47 25.16 -16.45
N SER A 4 1.32 26.14 -16.81
CA SER A 4 2.42 26.62 -15.96
C SER A 4 1.96 27.42 -14.73
N THR A 5 0.90 28.19 -14.85
CA THR A 5 0.40 29.07 -13.77
C THR A 5 -0.36 28.33 -12.69
N LYS A 6 -1.08 27.27 -13.03
CA LYS A 6 -1.76 26.42 -12.04
C LYS A 6 -0.78 25.61 -11.20
N PHE A 7 0.32 25.15 -11.80
CA PHE A 7 1.37 24.42 -11.07
C PHE A 7 2.08 25.29 -10.04
N GLN A 8 2.40 26.54 -10.35
CA GLN A 8 3.02 27.47 -9.41
C GLN A 8 2.09 27.85 -8.24
N PHE A 9 0.78 27.91 -8.49
CA PHE A 9 -0.20 28.20 -7.44
C PHE A 9 -0.33 27.04 -6.43
N ILE A 10 -0.24 25.80 -6.89
CA ILE A 10 -0.26 24.60 -6.05
C ILE A 10 0.99 24.51 -5.17
N GLU A 11 2.17 24.89 -5.70
CA GLU A 11 3.41 24.95 -4.90
C GLU A 11 3.37 25.98 -3.78
N GLN A 12 2.71 27.10 -3.98
CA GLN A 12 2.58 28.16 -2.94
C GLN A 12 1.59 27.78 -1.83
N LEU A 13 0.52 27.03 -2.13
CA LEU A 13 -0.43 26.54 -1.13
C LEU A 13 0.19 25.48 -0.20
N ASN A 14 1.16 24.72 -0.68
CA ASN A 14 1.82 23.66 0.08
C ASN A 14 2.91 24.15 1.05
N LYS A 15 3.30 25.45 1.00
CA LYS A 15 4.33 26.03 1.89
C LYS A 15 3.79 26.65 3.19
N SER A 16 2.48 26.74 3.39
CA SER A 16 1.91 27.37 4.57
C SER A 16 1.45 26.35 5.62
N LYS A 17 2.21 26.23 6.70
CA LYS A 17 1.85 25.81 8.08
C LYS A 17 0.96 24.58 8.36
N VAL A 18 0.67 23.70 7.40
CA VAL A 18 -0.29 22.58 7.58
C VAL A 18 0.39 21.27 8.03
N GLY A 19 1.72 21.15 7.90
CA GLY A 19 2.43 19.87 8.06
C GLY A 19 2.31 19.19 9.44
N GLY A 20 2.38 19.95 10.53
CA GLY A 20 2.44 19.37 11.88
C GLY A 20 1.13 18.73 12.36
N ASN A 21 -0.03 19.30 11.98
CA ASN A 21 -1.34 18.77 12.38
C ASN A 21 -1.78 17.57 11.52
N ILE A 22 -1.41 17.55 10.25
CA ILE A 22 -1.73 16.44 9.33
C ILE A 22 -1.01 15.15 9.75
N VAL A 23 0.28 15.23 10.03
CA VAL A 23 1.08 14.08 10.48
C VAL A 23 0.51 13.46 11.77
N LYS A 24 0.04 14.27 12.71
CA LYS A 24 -0.57 13.79 13.97
C LYS A 24 -1.88 13.02 13.75
N ARG A 25 -2.62 13.30 12.67
CA ARG A 25 -3.89 12.62 12.35
C ARG A 25 -3.74 11.42 11.41
N CYS A 26 -2.59 11.28 10.81
CA CYS A 26 -2.33 10.20 9.85
C CYS A 26 -2.13 8.86 10.56
N GLU A 27 -3.00 7.90 10.30
CA GLU A 27 -2.91 6.55 10.85
C GLU A 27 -1.57 5.87 10.52
N TRP A 28 -1.10 6.00 9.29
CA TRP A 28 0.17 5.40 8.86
C TRP A 28 1.41 6.05 9.49
N CYS A 29 1.34 7.34 9.83
CA CYS A 29 2.41 8.00 10.56
C CYS A 29 2.40 7.67 12.06
N ASN A 30 1.28 7.18 12.58
CA ASN A 30 1.04 6.93 14.00
C ASN A 30 0.51 5.50 14.24
N LEU A 31 1.11 4.53 13.57
CA LEU A 31 0.73 3.12 13.76
C LEU A 31 0.86 2.71 15.23
N SER A 32 -0.18 2.02 15.72
CA SER A 32 -0.17 1.43 17.06
C SER A 32 0.91 0.34 17.17
N GLU A 33 1.38 0.09 18.40
CA GLU A 33 2.33 -1.01 18.65
C GLU A 33 1.74 -2.37 18.24
N GLU A 34 0.41 -2.51 18.33
CA GLU A 34 -0.28 -3.71 17.90
C GLU A 34 -0.13 -3.94 16.39
N ASN A 35 -0.20 -2.90 15.58
CA ASN A 35 -0.03 -3.01 14.12
C ASN A 35 1.43 -3.23 13.72
N LYS A 36 2.37 -2.80 14.55
CA LYS A 36 3.82 -3.01 14.29
C LYS A 36 4.22 -4.49 14.33
N LYS A 37 3.46 -5.37 14.99
CA LYS A 37 3.71 -6.82 14.98
C LYS A 37 3.65 -7.43 13.58
N TYR A 38 2.97 -6.79 12.63
CA TYR A 38 2.86 -7.22 11.24
C TYR A 38 4.01 -6.74 10.33
N LEU A 39 4.99 -6.03 10.88
CA LEU A 39 6.13 -5.54 10.12
C LEU A 39 6.96 -6.69 9.57
N LEU A 40 7.10 -6.77 8.25
CA LEU A 40 7.91 -7.76 7.55
C LEU A 40 9.27 -7.21 7.11
N SER A 41 9.33 -5.95 6.73
CA SER A 41 10.56 -5.32 6.25
C SER A 41 10.51 -3.81 6.50
N ASP A 42 11.66 -3.28 6.92
CA ASP A 42 11.90 -1.86 7.11
C ASP A 42 13.09 -1.44 6.25
N THR A 43 12.86 -0.53 5.29
CA THR A 43 13.88 -0.05 4.35
C THR A 43 14.14 1.44 4.56
N LYS A 44 14.92 2.08 3.71
CA LYS A 44 15.22 3.50 3.85
C LYS A 44 13.97 4.38 3.74
N TYR A 45 13.11 4.10 2.75
CA TYR A 45 11.94 4.94 2.44
C TYR A 45 10.61 4.25 2.69
N TRP A 46 10.56 2.92 2.73
CA TRP A 46 9.33 2.14 2.80
C TRP A 46 9.34 1.15 3.96
N THR A 47 8.15 0.86 4.47
CA THR A 47 7.89 -0.26 5.38
C THR A 47 6.91 -1.23 4.72
N VAL A 48 7.11 -2.51 4.94
CA VAL A 48 6.25 -3.57 4.42
C VAL A 48 5.57 -4.27 5.58
N TYR A 49 4.26 -4.25 5.60
CA TYR A 49 3.44 -4.93 6.61
C TYR A 49 2.68 -6.09 5.98
N LEU A 50 2.58 -7.20 6.68
CA LEU A 50 1.60 -8.23 6.35
C LEU A 50 0.21 -7.64 6.60
N ALA A 51 -0.72 -7.78 5.66
CA ALA A 51 -2.08 -7.34 5.90
C ALA A 51 -2.73 -8.23 6.98
N ASP A 52 -3.55 -7.64 7.81
CA ASP A 52 -4.30 -8.33 8.87
C ASP A 52 -5.25 -9.38 8.29
N GLU A 53 -5.92 -9.07 7.20
CA GLU A 53 -6.73 -10.02 6.43
C GLU A 53 -5.87 -10.67 5.35
N GLN A 54 -5.71 -12.00 5.44
CA GLN A 54 -4.98 -12.82 4.48
C GLN A 54 -5.97 -13.55 3.55
N ASP A 55 -6.95 -12.81 3.03
CA ASP A 55 -7.87 -13.24 1.98
C ASP A 55 -7.13 -13.77 0.73
N TYR A 56 -5.94 -13.24 0.49
CA TYR A 56 -4.94 -13.75 -0.45
C TYR A 56 -3.63 -13.97 0.30
N ILE A 57 -3.18 -15.21 0.40
CA ILE A 57 -1.98 -15.58 1.17
C ILE A 57 -0.78 -14.73 0.75
N GLY A 58 -0.13 -14.12 1.74
CA GLY A 58 0.99 -13.20 1.51
C GLY A 58 0.57 -11.77 1.20
N ARG A 59 -0.73 -11.43 1.23
CA ARG A 59 -1.18 -10.04 1.06
C ARG A 59 -0.42 -9.10 1.97
N CYS A 60 0.15 -8.04 1.37
CA CYS A 60 0.95 -7.04 2.07
C CYS A 60 0.49 -5.62 1.77
N ILE A 61 0.91 -4.71 2.65
CA ILE A 61 0.76 -3.26 2.45
C ILE A 61 2.16 -2.66 2.55
N ILE A 62 2.57 -1.94 1.52
CA ILE A 62 3.85 -1.22 1.46
C ILE A 62 3.56 0.26 1.69
N VAL A 63 4.11 0.84 2.72
CA VAL A 63 3.80 2.20 3.19
C VAL A 63 5.02 3.09 3.07
N LEU A 64 4.86 4.28 2.52
CA LEU A 64 5.92 5.28 2.50
C LEU A 64 6.16 5.81 3.92
N LYS A 65 7.42 5.89 4.37
CA LYS A 65 7.76 6.32 5.73
C LYS A 65 7.41 7.77 6.01
N ARG A 66 7.72 8.68 5.06
CA ARG A 66 7.31 10.08 5.22
C ARG A 66 5.84 10.27 4.86
N HIS A 67 5.20 11.21 5.49
CA HIS A 67 3.85 11.58 5.08
C HIS A 67 3.86 12.20 3.68
N CYS A 68 3.06 11.61 2.79
CA CYS A 68 2.86 12.08 1.42
C CYS A 68 1.52 11.53 0.91
N GLY A 69 0.69 12.39 0.36
CA GLY A 69 -0.65 12.02 -0.09
C GLY A 69 -0.79 11.83 -1.60
N SER A 70 0.27 12.05 -2.38
CA SER A 70 0.17 12.10 -3.84
C SER A 70 1.36 11.42 -4.51
N LEU A 71 1.10 10.49 -5.43
CA LEU A 71 2.14 9.76 -6.17
C LEU A 71 3.12 10.67 -6.93
N PRO A 72 2.70 11.77 -7.59
CA PRO A 72 3.62 12.71 -8.24
C PRO A 72 4.62 13.40 -7.31
N GLU A 73 4.38 13.38 -6.00
CA GLU A 73 5.28 13.97 -5.00
C GLU A 73 6.35 12.98 -4.50
N LEU A 74 6.34 11.73 -4.97
CA LEU A 74 7.39 10.77 -4.66
C LEU A 74 8.70 11.22 -5.32
N LYS A 75 9.78 11.07 -4.57
CA LYS A 75 11.13 11.33 -5.03
C LYS A 75 11.64 10.15 -5.87
N ASP A 76 12.58 10.40 -6.76
CA ASP A 76 13.16 9.36 -7.64
C ASP A 76 13.74 8.19 -6.84
N ASP A 77 14.42 8.46 -5.73
CA ASP A 77 14.97 7.43 -4.84
C ASP A 77 13.87 6.57 -4.19
N GLU A 78 12.73 7.17 -3.85
CA GLU A 78 11.58 6.46 -3.28
C GLU A 78 10.94 5.54 -4.32
N TRP A 79 10.79 6.01 -5.55
CA TRP A 79 10.35 5.19 -6.68
C TRP A 79 11.30 4.04 -6.97
N MET A 80 12.61 4.33 -6.98
CA MET A 80 13.61 3.28 -7.24
C MET A 80 13.58 2.19 -6.16
N GLU A 81 13.47 2.56 -4.89
CA GLU A 81 13.39 1.58 -3.82
C GLU A 81 12.08 0.78 -3.89
N LEU A 82 10.93 1.40 -4.21
CA LEU A 82 9.68 0.69 -4.43
C LEU A 82 9.81 -0.33 -5.56
N PHE A 83 10.43 0.04 -6.67
CA PHE A 83 10.70 -0.87 -7.79
C PHE A 83 11.51 -2.10 -7.35
N LEU A 84 12.55 -1.91 -6.53
CA LEU A 84 13.35 -3.01 -6.00
C LEU A 84 12.56 -3.89 -5.02
N LEU A 85 11.69 -3.29 -4.20
CA LEU A 85 10.78 -4.02 -3.33
C LEU A 85 9.79 -4.87 -4.12
N ILE A 86 9.21 -4.35 -5.20
CA ILE A 86 8.32 -5.08 -6.09
C ILE A 86 9.02 -6.32 -6.65
N LYS A 87 10.22 -6.16 -7.19
CA LYS A 87 11.00 -7.28 -7.73
C LYS A 87 11.29 -8.35 -6.68
N LYS A 88 11.74 -7.92 -5.50
CA LYS A 88 12.05 -8.81 -4.38
C LYS A 88 10.82 -9.56 -3.90
N TYR A 89 9.72 -8.85 -3.70
CA TYR A 89 8.47 -9.42 -3.23
C TYR A 89 7.90 -10.45 -4.20
N GLU A 90 7.76 -10.10 -5.48
CA GLU A 90 7.22 -11.05 -6.48
C GLU A 90 8.08 -12.30 -6.64
N LYS A 91 9.42 -12.15 -6.61
CA LYS A 91 10.31 -13.29 -6.62
C LYS A 91 10.08 -14.19 -5.40
N CYS A 92 9.96 -13.60 -4.21
CA CYS A 92 9.74 -14.32 -2.96
C CYS A 92 8.42 -15.10 -2.99
N ILE A 93 7.31 -14.42 -3.28
CA ILE A 93 5.98 -15.01 -3.20
C ILE A 93 5.76 -16.10 -4.26
N LYS A 94 6.35 -15.92 -5.44
CA LYS A 94 6.36 -16.96 -6.49
C LYS A 94 7.17 -18.18 -6.07
N THR A 95 8.33 -17.99 -5.44
CA THR A 95 9.19 -19.09 -5.02
C THR A 95 8.59 -19.86 -3.85
N VAL A 96 8.00 -19.18 -2.87
CA VAL A 96 7.53 -19.81 -1.62
C VAL A 96 6.14 -20.40 -1.75
N PHE A 97 5.22 -19.70 -2.40
CA PHE A 97 3.81 -20.07 -2.47
C PHE A 97 3.30 -20.34 -3.89
N ASN A 98 4.17 -20.26 -4.89
CA ASN A 98 3.83 -20.50 -6.29
C ASN A 98 2.72 -19.55 -6.81
N ALA A 99 2.76 -18.27 -6.42
CA ALA A 99 1.83 -17.28 -6.96
C ALA A 99 2.05 -17.07 -8.46
N GLU A 100 0.95 -17.00 -9.23
CA GLU A 100 1.01 -16.74 -10.67
C GLU A 100 1.41 -15.28 -10.96
N HIS A 101 0.77 -14.36 -10.28
CA HIS A 101 1.02 -12.93 -10.39
C HIS A 101 0.60 -12.19 -9.12
N CYS A 102 0.87 -10.89 -9.07
CA CYS A 102 0.41 -10.01 -8.01
C CYS A 102 -0.39 -8.84 -8.60
N ASN A 103 -1.48 -8.48 -7.93
CA ASN A 103 -2.18 -7.23 -8.19
C ASN A 103 -1.62 -6.15 -7.28
N TRP A 104 -1.24 -5.02 -7.88
CA TRP A 104 -0.68 -3.86 -7.20
C TRP A 104 -1.63 -2.69 -7.30
N SER A 105 -1.94 -2.03 -6.19
CA SER A 105 -2.88 -0.91 -6.21
C SER A 105 -2.58 0.11 -5.12
N CYS A 106 -2.62 1.39 -5.48
CA CYS A 106 -2.58 2.52 -4.56
C CYS A 106 -4.00 3.03 -4.36
N LEU A 107 -4.70 2.52 -3.34
CA LEU A 107 -6.12 2.83 -3.10
C LEU A 107 -6.23 3.90 -2.02
N MET A 108 -6.57 5.12 -2.41
CA MET A 108 -6.65 6.28 -1.52
C MET A 108 -8.07 6.58 -1.03
N ASN A 109 -9.08 5.82 -1.50
CA ASN A 109 -10.49 6.14 -1.33
C ASN A 109 -10.93 6.28 0.14
N SER A 110 -10.40 5.45 1.04
CA SER A 110 -10.78 5.43 2.45
C SER A 110 -10.52 6.75 3.16
N PHE A 111 -9.44 7.45 2.79
CA PHE A 111 -9.10 8.75 3.40
C PHE A 111 -10.14 9.83 3.12
N TYR A 112 -10.80 9.75 1.97
CA TYR A 112 -11.79 10.74 1.52
C TYR A 112 -13.20 10.49 2.07
N LYS A 113 -13.38 9.49 2.94
CA LYS A 113 -14.60 9.32 3.73
C LYS A 113 -14.66 10.31 4.91
N SER A 114 -13.49 10.80 5.34
CA SER A 114 -13.40 11.83 6.38
C SER A 114 -13.67 13.22 5.81
N PRO A 115 -14.37 14.11 6.54
CA PRO A 115 -14.50 15.53 6.17
C PRO A 115 -13.14 16.26 6.13
N GLU A 116 -12.14 15.74 6.82
CA GLU A 116 -10.75 16.23 6.78
C GLU A 116 -9.82 15.10 6.30
N PRO A 117 -9.72 14.88 4.99
CA PRO A 117 -8.89 13.81 4.43
C PRO A 117 -7.42 13.93 4.83
N CYS A 118 -6.80 12.80 5.16
CA CYS A 118 -5.38 12.72 5.48
C CYS A 118 -4.73 11.59 4.66
N PRO A 119 -4.65 11.74 3.32
CA PRO A 119 -4.14 10.68 2.45
C PRO A 119 -2.66 10.42 2.72
N HIS A 120 -2.29 9.14 2.65
CA HIS A 120 -0.93 8.67 2.81
C HIS A 120 -0.64 7.56 1.81
N ILE A 121 0.45 7.67 1.05
CA ILE A 121 0.81 6.70 0.02
C ILE A 121 1.09 5.35 0.65
N HIS A 122 0.28 4.38 0.24
CA HIS A 122 0.44 2.97 0.56
C HIS A 122 0.04 2.12 -0.64
N ILE A 123 0.75 1.04 -0.84
CA ILE A 123 0.54 0.12 -1.97
C ILE A 123 0.03 -1.20 -1.42
N HIS A 124 -1.16 -1.59 -1.82
CA HIS A 124 -1.68 -2.93 -1.56
C HIS A 124 -1.11 -3.92 -2.56
N VAL A 125 -0.67 -5.05 -2.07
CA VAL A 125 -0.18 -6.16 -2.88
C VAL A 125 -1.01 -7.38 -2.59
N ARG A 126 -1.63 -7.95 -3.64
CA ARG A 126 -2.44 -9.17 -3.55
C ARG A 126 -1.87 -10.22 -4.49
N PRO A 127 -1.19 -11.26 -3.95
CA PRO A 127 -0.79 -12.41 -4.75
C PRO A 127 -2.02 -13.16 -5.25
N ARG A 128 -1.94 -13.74 -6.44
CA ARG A 128 -3.02 -14.48 -7.04
C ARG A 128 -2.58 -15.91 -7.35
N TYR A 129 -3.45 -16.87 -7.08
CA TYR A 129 -3.12 -18.28 -7.06
C TYR A 129 -4.07 -19.09 -7.94
N LYS A 130 -3.52 -19.67 -8.99
CA LYS A 130 -4.27 -20.62 -9.82
C LYS A 130 -4.52 -21.95 -9.11
N ASN A 131 -3.56 -22.37 -8.29
CA ASN A 131 -3.60 -23.61 -7.54
C ASN A 131 -3.74 -23.34 -6.04
N PRO A 132 -4.29 -24.29 -5.27
CA PRO A 132 -4.38 -24.17 -3.82
C PRO A 132 -3.01 -23.94 -3.17
N VAL A 133 -2.97 -23.12 -2.14
CA VAL A 133 -1.80 -22.94 -1.26
C VAL A 133 -2.05 -23.72 0.03
N VAL A 134 -1.12 -24.58 0.43
CA VAL A 134 -1.22 -25.37 1.66
C VAL A 134 -0.21 -24.84 2.68
N ILE A 135 -0.70 -24.44 3.85
CA ILE A 135 0.12 -23.94 4.97
C ILE A 135 -0.33 -24.66 6.24
N ASN A 136 0.60 -25.36 6.90
CA ASN A 136 0.32 -26.08 8.17
C ASN A 136 -0.92 -27.02 8.08
N GLY A 137 -1.10 -27.69 6.92
CA GLY A 137 -2.24 -28.57 6.70
C GLY A 137 -3.55 -27.88 6.32
N ASN A 138 -3.62 -26.56 6.34
CA ASN A 138 -4.78 -25.81 5.88
C ASN A 138 -4.64 -25.46 4.41
N THR A 139 -5.73 -25.57 3.65
CA THR A 139 -5.78 -25.27 2.23
C THR A 139 -6.49 -23.95 1.97
N TYR A 140 -5.84 -23.08 1.23
CA TYR A 140 -6.33 -21.75 0.86
C TYR A 140 -6.54 -21.67 -0.64
N LEU A 141 -7.70 -21.15 -1.06
CA LEU A 141 -8.11 -21.06 -2.46
C LEU A 141 -8.30 -19.61 -2.87
N ASP A 142 -7.82 -19.25 -4.05
CA ASP A 142 -8.21 -18.00 -4.73
C ASP A 142 -9.41 -18.29 -5.64
N ASN A 143 -10.62 -18.27 -5.08
CA ASN A 143 -11.86 -18.56 -5.79
C ASN A 143 -12.17 -17.57 -6.93
N ASN A 144 -11.47 -16.43 -6.95
CA ASN A 144 -11.64 -15.39 -7.96
C ASN A 144 -10.44 -15.29 -8.91
N PHE A 145 -9.61 -16.34 -9.01
CA PHE A 145 -8.46 -16.30 -9.91
C PHE A 145 -8.91 -16.02 -11.35
N GLY A 146 -8.20 -15.11 -12.02
CA GLY A 146 -8.56 -14.66 -13.38
C GLY A 146 -9.65 -13.57 -13.43
N HIS A 147 -10.26 -13.22 -12.30
CA HIS A 147 -11.25 -12.16 -12.17
C HIS A 147 -10.79 -11.09 -11.20
N HIS A 148 -11.47 -9.95 -11.16
CA HIS A 148 -11.27 -8.97 -10.11
C HIS A 148 -11.48 -9.63 -8.75
N TYR A 149 -10.59 -9.30 -7.79
CA TYR A 149 -10.84 -9.68 -6.41
C TYR A 149 -12.15 -9.00 -5.95
N SER A 150 -13.07 -9.80 -5.45
CA SER A 150 -14.18 -9.23 -4.69
C SER A 150 -13.57 -8.59 -3.44
N SER A 151 -13.81 -7.32 -3.20
CA SER A 151 -13.66 -6.78 -1.87
C SER A 151 -14.56 -7.62 -0.98
N GLY A 152 -14.03 -8.38 -0.04
CA GLY A 152 -14.78 -9.27 0.86
C GLY A 152 -15.73 -8.53 1.82
N ARG A 153 -16.18 -7.36 1.45
CA ARG A 153 -17.24 -6.59 2.06
C ARG A 153 -18.51 -6.76 1.24
N THR A 154 -19.11 -7.93 1.32
CA THR A 154 -20.56 -7.97 1.28
C THR A 154 -21.01 -7.27 2.56
N GLU A 155 -21.43 -6.03 2.45
CA GLU A 155 -22.29 -5.40 3.43
C GLU A 155 -23.51 -6.30 3.55
N GLN A 156 -23.62 -7.00 4.67
CA GLN A 156 -24.88 -7.58 5.13
C GLN A 156 -25.59 -6.54 5.96
#